data_b6b0d9ae2e574f79a95ac695ff2a27db
#
_entry.id   b6b0d9ae2e574f79a95ac695ff2a27db
#
_cell.length_a   1.000
_cell.length_b   1.000
_cell.length_c   1.000
_cell.angle_alpha   90.00
_cell.angle_beta   90.00
_cell.angle_gamma   90.00
#
_symmetry.space_group_name_H-M   'P 1'
#
loop_
_entity.id
_entity.type
_entity.pdbx_description
1 polymer ?
#
loop_
_entity_poly.entity_id
_entity_poly.type
_entity_poly.pdbx_seq_one_letter_code
_entity_poly.pdbx_strand_id
1 'polypeptide(L)'
;QIMSLLRKDVRHPLRDLREPVIVAAYDLGPSDTVVMDGSKVIGFVTNIGGPTSHTAIMAKALEIPAVVGVAGFVEKVATGDTLIVDGTSGKVIIKPTAEEIKKYKIIQQRLREQKQSLCVLCDLEARTLDGYSIELSANIEIPEETKHIKSHGADGIGLFRTEFIYLNRNGMPDEEEQYQIYKDVLGAVRPKPVIFRTFDLGG
;
A
#
# COMPACT_ATOMS: atom_id res chain seq x y z
N GLN A 1 25.43 -4.38 10.44
CA GLN A 1 24.58 -5.54 10.03
C GLN A 1 24.94 -6.83 10.80
N ILE A 2 26.21 -7.12 11.07
CA ILE A 2 26.60 -8.36 11.80
C ILE A 2 26.19 -8.32 13.28
N MET A 3 26.15 -7.16 13.93
CA MET A 3 25.75 -7.04 15.35
C MET A 3 24.25 -7.19 15.59
N SER A 4 23.40 -7.02 14.59
CA SER A 4 21.94 -7.21 14.73
C SER A 4 21.53 -8.68 14.70
N LEU A 5 22.34 -9.57 14.08
CA LEU A 5 22.10 -11.01 14.03
C LEU A 5 22.37 -11.75 15.37
N LEU A 6 23.08 -11.11 16.31
CA LEU A 6 23.41 -11.69 17.60
C LEU A 6 22.47 -11.26 18.75
N ARG A 7 21.56 -10.33 18.54
CA ARG A 7 20.53 -9.93 19.50
C ARG A 7 19.21 -10.62 19.19
N LYS A 8 18.85 -11.63 19.96
CA LYS A 8 17.55 -12.33 19.92
C LYS A 8 16.32 -11.46 20.29
N ASP A 9 16.49 -10.19 20.61
CA ASP A 9 15.44 -9.24 20.96
C ASP A 9 15.60 -7.94 20.15
N VAL A 10 15.49 -8.03 18.83
CA VAL A 10 15.27 -6.83 18.02
C VAL A 10 13.77 -6.53 18.03
N ARG A 11 13.33 -5.69 18.98
CA ARG A 11 12.03 -5.02 18.85
C ARG A 11 12.06 -4.29 17.53
N HIS A 12 11.27 -4.77 16.58
CA HIS A 12 11.14 -4.11 15.28
C HIS A 12 10.48 -2.74 15.55
N PRO A 13 11.13 -1.60 15.27
CA PRO A 13 10.61 -0.28 15.65
C PRO A 13 9.24 0.02 15.03
N LEU A 14 8.87 -0.69 13.95
CA LEU A 14 7.60 -0.55 13.25
C LEU A 14 6.44 -1.37 13.85
N ARG A 15 6.71 -2.25 14.83
CA ARG A 15 5.70 -3.12 15.45
C ARG A 15 4.95 -2.42 16.58
N ASP A 16 5.63 -1.59 17.34
CA ASP A 16 5.12 -0.98 18.59
C ASP A 16 4.86 0.53 18.45
N LEU A 17 4.35 0.96 17.29
CA LEU A 17 4.00 2.35 17.04
C LEU A 17 2.87 2.77 18.01
N ARG A 18 3.06 3.88 18.74
CA ARG A 18 2.08 4.39 19.70
C ARG A 18 1.10 5.40 19.10
N GLU A 19 1.51 6.08 18.04
CA GLU A 19 0.76 7.14 17.37
C GLU A 19 0.90 7.03 15.84
N PRO A 20 0.05 7.70 15.04
CA PRO A 20 0.19 7.76 13.60
C PRO A 20 1.49 8.44 13.19
N VAL A 21 2.30 7.77 12.36
CA VAL A 21 3.62 8.24 11.93
C VAL A 21 3.83 8.14 10.42
N ILE A 22 4.70 8.99 9.90
CA ILE A 22 5.31 8.83 8.58
C ILE A 22 6.62 8.05 8.77
N VAL A 23 6.76 6.94 8.06
CA VAL A 23 7.98 6.12 8.10
C VAL A 23 8.99 6.66 7.10
N ALA A 24 10.17 7.03 7.61
CA ALA A 24 11.32 7.44 6.84
C ALA A 24 12.38 6.33 6.90
N ALA A 25 12.75 5.76 5.76
CA ALA A 25 13.72 4.67 5.69
C ALA A 25 14.65 4.81 4.48
N TYR A 26 15.82 4.18 4.54
CA TYR A 26 16.68 4.08 3.35
C TYR A 26 16.00 3.22 2.27
N ASP A 27 15.46 2.08 2.71
CA ASP A 27 14.63 1.17 1.93
C ASP A 27 13.65 0.47 2.87
N LEU A 28 12.54 -0.06 2.35
CA LEU A 28 11.58 -0.87 3.09
C LEU A 28 11.38 -2.18 2.34
N GLY A 29 11.84 -3.26 2.96
CA GLY A 29 11.67 -4.61 2.43
C GLY A 29 10.33 -5.25 2.83
N PRO A 30 10.02 -6.44 2.26
CA PRO A 30 8.82 -7.21 2.61
C PRO A 30 8.74 -7.54 4.10
N SER A 31 9.87 -7.90 4.73
CA SER A 31 9.93 -8.22 6.16
C SER A 31 9.60 -7.04 7.07
N ASP A 32 9.89 -5.80 6.61
CA ASP A 32 9.61 -4.59 7.38
C ASP A 32 8.11 -4.28 7.36
N THR A 33 7.47 -4.54 6.22
CA THR A 33 6.04 -4.25 6.02
C THR A 33 5.13 -5.27 6.70
N VAL A 34 5.53 -6.55 6.79
CA VAL A 34 4.78 -7.60 7.50
C VAL A 34 4.62 -7.32 8.99
N VAL A 35 5.62 -6.70 9.62
CA VAL A 35 5.59 -6.39 11.06
C VAL A 35 4.98 -5.02 11.38
N MET A 36 4.62 -4.25 10.35
CA MET A 36 4.14 -2.88 10.48
C MET A 36 2.66 -2.85 10.86
N ASP A 37 2.32 -2.02 11.86
CA ASP A 37 0.92 -1.70 12.14
C ASP A 37 0.41 -0.70 11.09
N GLY A 38 -0.21 -1.22 10.02
CA GLY A 38 -0.75 -0.41 8.92
C GLY A 38 -1.82 0.61 9.33
N SER A 39 -2.41 0.46 10.54
CA SER A 39 -3.37 1.44 11.06
C SER A 39 -2.70 2.72 11.58
N LYS A 40 -1.40 2.65 11.86
CA LYS A 40 -0.60 3.75 12.44
C LYS A 40 0.40 4.35 11.46
N VAL A 41 0.65 3.69 10.34
CA VAL A 41 1.51 4.27 9.30
C VAL A 41 0.64 5.10 8.36
N ILE A 42 0.91 6.40 8.31
CA ILE A 42 0.13 7.37 7.51
C ILE A 42 0.89 7.88 6.28
N GLY A 43 2.07 7.35 6.01
CA GLY A 43 2.86 7.64 4.81
C GLY A 43 4.25 7.05 4.86
N PHE A 44 4.90 6.95 3.69
CA PHE A 44 6.27 6.47 3.52
C PHE A 44 7.13 7.47 2.77
N VAL A 45 8.41 7.53 3.15
CA VAL A 45 9.45 8.19 2.34
C VAL A 45 10.70 7.32 2.36
N THR A 46 11.25 6.98 1.19
CA THR A 46 12.47 6.19 1.09
C THR A 46 13.56 6.85 0.24
N ASN A 47 14.84 6.61 0.60
CA ASN A 47 15.98 7.12 -0.18
C ASN A 47 16.09 6.46 -1.53
N ILE A 48 15.78 5.17 -1.62
CA ILE A 48 15.80 4.38 -2.85
C ILE A 48 14.41 3.83 -3.17
N GLY A 49 14.25 3.32 -4.37
CA GLY A 49 13.01 2.75 -4.87
C GLY A 49 12.47 3.49 -6.09
N GLY A 50 11.52 2.86 -6.75
CA GLY A 50 10.82 3.38 -7.92
C GLY A 50 9.31 3.12 -7.82
N PRO A 51 8.53 3.51 -8.83
CA PRO A 51 7.06 3.32 -8.85
C PRO A 51 6.60 1.86 -8.70
N THR A 52 7.46 0.91 -9.04
CA THR A 52 7.24 -0.53 -8.94
C THR A 52 7.98 -1.17 -7.76
N SER A 53 8.58 -0.39 -6.87
CA SER A 53 9.21 -0.92 -5.66
C SER A 53 8.19 -1.49 -4.69
N HIS A 54 8.61 -2.43 -3.85
CA HIS A 54 7.76 -3.03 -2.82
C HIS A 54 7.08 -1.96 -1.95
N THR A 55 7.83 -0.93 -1.51
CA THR A 55 7.30 0.21 -0.74
C THR A 55 6.18 0.94 -1.48
N ALA A 56 6.34 1.18 -2.79
CA ALA A 56 5.31 1.88 -3.57
C ALA A 56 4.04 1.04 -3.73
N ILE A 57 4.18 -0.28 -3.91
CA ILE A 57 3.06 -1.23 -4.00
C ILE A 57 2.33 -1.30 -2.66
N MET A 58 3.05 -1.43 -1.55
CA MET A 58 2.46 -1.44 -0.21
C MET A 58 1.73 -0.13 0.12
N ALA A 59 2.31 1.02 -0.25
CA ALA A 59 1.64 2.31 -0.05
C ALA A 59 0.32 2.41 -0.81
N LYS A 60 0.27 1.90 -2.05
CA LYS A 60 -0.97 1.80 -2.83
C LYS A 60 -1.98 0.88 -2.15
N ALA A 61 -1.56 -0.31 -1.72
CA ALA A 61 -2.42 -1.27 -1.05
C ALA A 61 -2.98 -0.76 0.29
N LEU A 62 -2.23 0.06 1.00
CA LEU A 62 -2.66 0.71 2.24
C LEU A 62 -3.40 2.04 1.99
N GLU A 63 -3.46 2.51 0.74
CA GLU A 63 -4.03 3.80 0.35
C GLU A 63 -3.44 5.01 1.09
N ILE A 64 -2.13 4.96 1.36
CA ILE A 64 -1.40 6.04 2.04
C ILE A 64 -0.39 6.70 1.10
N PRO A 65 -0.08 8.00 1.27
CA PRO A 65 0.89 8.69 0.45
C PRO A 65 2.30 8.12 0.63
N ALA A 66 3.01 7.95 -0.49
CA ALA A 66 4.43 7.56 -0.49
C ALA A 66 5.23 8.39 -1.50
N VAL A 67 6.46 8.69 -1.13
CA VAL A 67 7.46 9.27 -2.04
C VAL A 67 8.72 8.41 -1.92
N VAL A 68 9.12 7.77 -3.02
CA VAL A 68 10.26 6.87 -3.07
C VAL A 68 11.39 7.46 -3.91
N GLY A 69 12.64 7.04 -3.68
CA GLY A 69 13.80 7.52 -4.46
C GLY A 69 14.27 8.93 -4.07
N VAL A 70 14.03 9.39 -2.85
CA VAL A 70 14.46 10.69 -2.35
C VAL A 70 15.88 10.58 -1.79
N ALA A 71 16.89 10.69 -2.66
CA ALA A 71 18.30 10.55 -2.27
C ALA A 71 18.69 11.51 -1.14
N GLY A 72 19.37 10.98 -0.11
CA GLY A 72 19.85 11.78 1.02
C GLY A 72 18.74 12.31 1.94
N PHE A 73 17.55 11.68 1.93
CA PHE A 73 16.43 12.14 2.76
C PHE A 73 16.61 11.72 4.22
N VAL A 74 16.96 10.45 4.46
CA VAL A 74 17.05 9.89 5.83
C VAL A 74 18.12 10.63 6.67
N GLU A 75 19.17 11.13 6.03
CA GLU A 75 20.25 11.89 6.68
C GLU A 75 19.80 13.30 7.12
N LYS A 76 18.69 13.79 6.58
CA LYS A 76 18.16 15.15 6.84
C LYS A 76 17.00 15.17 7.82
N VAL A 77 16.51 14.01 8.24
CA VAL A 77 15.35 13.89 9.14
C VAL A 77 15.72 13.16 10.41
N ALA A 78 15.06 13.52 11.49
CA ALA A 78 15.17 12.84 12.78
C ALA A 78 13.79 12.36 13.25
N THR A 79 13.76 11.31 14.07
CA THR A 79 12.54 10.86 14.72
C THR A 79 11.92 12.00 15.55
N GLY A 80 10.65 12.29 15.33
CA GLY A 80 9.92 13.40 15.94
C GLY A 80 9.83 14.65 15.05
N ASP A 81 10.53 14.70 13.92
CA ASP A 81 10.36 15.80 12.96
C ASP A 81 8.98 15.76 12.31
N THR A 82 8.41 16.94 12.10
CA THR A 82 7.16 17.10 11.33
C THR A 82 7.46 17.06 9.83
N LEU A 83 6.72 16.24 9.10
CA LEU A 83 6.85 16.06 7.65
C LEU A 83 5.51 16.30 6.94
N ILE A 84 5.59 16.78 5.71
CA ILE A 84 4.49 16.71 4.74
C ILE A 84 4.93 15.80 3.61
N VAL A 85 4.10 14.79 3.29
CA VAL A 85 4.33 13.86 2.18
C VAL A 85 3.17 13.99 1.20
N ASP A 86 3.48 14.43 0.00
CA ASP A 86 2.52 14.53 -1.11
C ASP A 86 2.89 13.50 -2.19
N GLY A 87 2.26 12.34 -2.11
CA GLY A 87 2.47 11.24 -3.07
C GLY A 87 1.95 11.55 -4.46
N THR A 88 1.06 12.53 -4.63
CA THR A 88 0.53 12.94 -5.94
C THR A 88 1.56 13.75 -6.73
N SER A 89 2.23 14.70 -6.07
CA SER A 89 3.25 15.55 -6.71
C SER A 89 4.68 15.04 -6.50
N GLY A 90 4.88 13.95 -5.73
CA GLY A 90 6.19 13.43 -5.38
C GLY A 90 6.99 14.37 -4.47
N LYS A 91 6.33 15.18 -3.64
CA LYS A 91 6.96 16.22 -2.84
C LYS A 91 7.02 15.84 -1.36
N VAL A 92 8.19 16.07 -0.74
CA VAL A 92 8.38 15.95 0.71
C VAL A 92 8.87 17.27 1.27
N ILE A 93 8.26 17.74 2.36
CA ILE A 93 8.68 18.96 3.07
C ILE A 93 9.08 18.55 4.50
N ILE A 94 10.32 18.86 4.87
CA ILE A 94 10.88 18.62 6.20
C ILE A 94 10.70 19.90 7.03
N LYS A 95 10.20 19.78 8.26
CA LYS A 95 9.97 20.91 9.19
C LYS A 95 9.16 22.04 8.52
N PRO A 96 7.95 21.73 8.00
CA PRO A 96 7.15 22.70 7.28
C PRO A 96 6.77 23.90 8.15
N THR A 97 6.65 25.05 7.52
CA THR A 97 6.12 26.26 8.14
C THR A 97 4.63 26.13 8.47
N ALA A 98 4.11 26.97 9.37
CA ALA A 98 2.69 26.99 9.71
C ALA A 98 1.80 27.24 8.48
N GLU A 99 2.25 28.06 7.53
CA GLU A 99 1.53 28.34 6.28
C GLU A 99 1.48 27.11 5.37
N GLU A 100 2.59 26.40 5.22
CA GLU A 100 2.64 25.14 4.45
C GLU A 100 1.72 24.10 5.07
N ILE A 101 1.76 23.91 6.39
CA ILE A 101 0.85 22.99 7.09
C ILE A 101 -0.61 23.37 6.80
N LYS A 102 -0.98 24.64 6.91
CA LYS A 102 -2.34 25.11 6.63
C LYS A 102 -2.75 24.82 5.19
N LYS A 103 -1.87 25.12 4.22
CA LYS A 103 -2.10 24.84 2.80
C LYS A 103 -2.36 23.36 2.55
N TYR A 104 -1.49 22.47 3.06
CA TYR A 104 -1.62 21.03 2.82
C TYR A 104 -2.78 20.38 3.58
N LYS A 105 -3.18 20.93 4.74
CA LYS A 105 -4.43 20.51 5.40
C LYS A 105 -5.68 20.77 4.53
N ILE A 106 -5.72 21.89 3.82
CA ILE A 106 -6.81 22.19 2.88
C ILE A 106 -6.82 21.20 1.72
N ILE A 107 -5.64 20.89 1.16
CA ILE A 107 -5.51 19.89 0.09
C ILE A 107 -5.97 18.50 0.59
N GLN A 108 -5.52 18.08 1.76
CA GLN A 108 -5.92 16.82 2.37
C GLN A 108 -7.44 16.74 2.60
N GLN A 109 -8.05 17.82 3.06
CA GLN A 109 -9.49 17.88 3.25
C GLN A 109 -10.24 17.70 1.92
N ARG A 110 -9.83 18.40 0.87
CA ARG A 110 -10.45 18.27 -0.47
C ARG A 110 -10.32 16.85 -1.02
N LEU A 111 -9.17 16.21 -0.85
CA LEU A 111 -8.99 14.81 -1.28
C LEU A 111 -9.90 13.86 -0.51
N ARG A 112 -10.10 14.08 0.80
CA ARG A 112 -11.05 13.30 1.60
C ARG A 112 -12.50 13.49 1.14
N GLU A 113 -12.91 14.73 0.89
CA GLU A 113 -14.24 15.04 0.40
C GLU A 113 -14.48 14.43 -0.98
N GLN A 114 -13.50 14.50 -1.89
CA GLN A 114 -13.55 13.84 -3.18
C GLN A 114 -13.69 12.32 -3.04
N LYS A 115 -12.88 11.69 -2.17
CA LYS A 115 -12.98 10.24 -1.92
C LYS A 115 -14.35 9.88 -1.36
N GLN A 116 -14.89 10.67 -0.43
CA GLN A 116 -16.24 10.44 0.12
C GLN A 116 -17.33 10.58 -0.93
N SER A 117 -17.24 11.57 -1.82
CA SER A 117 -18.21 11.75 -2.91
C SER A 117 -18.20 10.56 -3.89
N LEU A 118 -17.06 9.92 -4.10
CA LEU A 118 -16.96 8.72 -4.93
C LEU A 118 -17.54 7.48 -4.25
N CYS A 119 -17.48 7.39 -2.91
CA CYS A 119 -18.07 6.27 -2.17
C CYS A 119 -19.58 6.11 -2.40
N VAL A 120 -20.30 7.20 -2.74
CA VAL A 120 -21.73 7.12 -3.09
C VAL A 120 -21.95 6.28 -4.35
N LEU A 121 -20.95 6.19 -5.22
CA LEU A 121 -21.03 5.43 -6.46
C LEU A 121 -20.77 3.91 -6.26
N CYS A 122 -20.19 3.53 -5.11
CA CYS A 122 -19.75 2.15 -4.87
C CYS A 122 -20.91 1.13 -4.82
N ASP A 123 -22.10 1.58 -4.44
CA ASP A 123 -23.31 0.75 -4.36
C ASP A 123 -24.17 0.83 -5.63
N LEU A 124 -23.77 1.64 -6.61
CA LEU A 124 -24.50 1.79 -7.86
C LEU A 124 -24.04 0.73 -8.87
N GLU A 125 -25.04 0.13 -9.55
CA GLU A 125 -24.76 -0.75 -10.68
C GLU A 125 -24.15 0.05 -11.84
N ALA A 126 -23.03 -0.43 -12.38
CA ALA A 126 -22.44 0.18 -13.56
C ALA A 126 -23.29 -0.15 -14.79
N ARG A 127 -23.92 0.86 -15.39
CA ARG A 127 -24.76 0.75 -16.58
C ARG A 127 -24.39 1.75 -17.66
N THR A 128 -24.46 1.32 -18.90
CA THR A 128 -24.40 2.21 -20.06
C THR A 128 -25.69 3.03 -20.20
N LEU A 129 -25.65 4.10 -21.00
CA LEU A 129 -26.84 4.94 -21.24
C LEU A 129 -28.01 4.21 -21.88
N ASP A 130 -27.75 3.14 -22.63
CA ASP A 130 -28.74 2.26 -23.23
C ASP A 130 -29.21 1.13 -22.28
N GLY A 131 -28.75 1.15 -21.01
CA GLY A 131 -29.22 0.27 -19.94
C GLY A 131 -28.47 -1.05 -19.79
N TYR A 132 -27.37 -1.25 -20.53
CA TYR A 132 -26.58 -2.48 -20.40
C TYR A 132 -25.72 -2.47 -19.12
N SER A 133 -25.80 -3.54 -18.32
CA SER A 133 -25.00 -3.70 -17.10
C SER A 133 -23.57 -4.13 -17.42
N ILE A 134 -22.62 -3.46 -16.82
CA ILE A 134 -21.18 -3.75 -16.96
C ILE A 134 -20.64 -4.27 -15.63
N GLU A 135 -19.95 -5.40 -15.67
CA GLU A 135 -19.23 -5.94 -14.51
C GLU A 135 -17.90 -5.19 -14.32
N LEU A 136 -17.70 -4.60 -13.14
CA LEU A 136 -16.50 -3.88 -12.78
C LEU A 136 -15.64 -4.72 -11.85
N SER A 137 -14.59 -5.35 -12.37
CA SER A 137 -13.68 -6.18 -11.60
C SER A 137 -12.36 -5.46 -11.31
N ALA A 138 -11.84 -5.61 -10.09
CA ALA A 138 -10.59 -4.99 -9.68
C ALA A 138 -9.37 -5.81 -10.11
N ASN A 139 -8.26 -5.13 -10.37
CA ASN A 139 -6.94 -5.76 -10.47
C ASN A 139 -6.22 -5.58 -9.14
N ILE A 140 -5.68 -6.65 -8.58
CA ILE A 140 -4.90 -6.63 -7.35
C ILE A 140 -3.53 -7.30 -7.54
N GLU A 141 -2.56 -6.85 -6.76
CA GLU A 141 -1.17 -7.31 -6.79
C GLU A 141 -0.81 -8.08 -5.51
N ILE A 142 -1.40 -7.70 -4.38
CA ILE A 142 -1.15 -8.31 -3.08
C ILE A 142 -2.46 -8.62 -2.35
N PRO A 143 -2.50 -9.65 -1.47
CA PRO A 143 -3.71 -10.04 -0.75
C PRO A 143 -4.34 -8.94 0.09
N GLU A 144 -3.54 -8.01 0.63
CA GLU A 144 -3.98 -6.90 1.46
C GLU A 144 -4.96 -5.96 0.76
N GLU A 145 -4.91 -5.88 -0.58
CA GLU A 145 -5.82 -5.05 -1.39
C GLU A 145 -7.25 -5.59 -1.41
N THR A 146 -7.47 -6.85 -1.04
CA THR A 146 -8.82 -7.45 -0.95
C THR A 146 -9.75 -6.68 -0.01
N LYS A 147 -9.20 -6.00 1.00
CA LYS A 147 -9.95 -5.16 1.95
C LYS A 147 -10.72 -4.03 1.25
N HIS A 148 -10.21 -3.57 0.10
CA HIS A 148 -10.76 -2.44 -0.63
C HIS A 148 -11.77 -2.85 -1.72
N ILE A 149 -11.84 -4.12 -2.09
CA ILE A 149 -12.72 -4.62 -3.17
C ILE A 149 -14.18 -4.20 -2.93
N LYS A 150 -14.70 -4.47 -1.74
CA LYS A 150 -16.09 -4.15 -1.38
C LYS A 150 -16.30 -2.64 -1.22
N SER A 151 -15.38 -1.94 -0.56
CA SER A 151 -15.49 -0.49 -0.29
C SER A 151 -15.36 0.38 -1.55
N HIS A 152 -14.82 -0.17 -2.64
CA HIS A 152 -14.70 0.51 -3.94
C HIS A 152 -15.75 0.05 -4.96
N GLY A 153 -16.73 -0.78 -4.55
CA GLY A 153 -17.83 -1.19 -5.42
C GLY A 153 -17.45 -2.17 -6.52
N ALA A 154 -16.30 -2.86 -6.44
CA ALA A 154 -15.95 -3.84 -7.46
C ALA A 154 -16.79 -5.11 -7.33
N ASP A 155 -17.18 -5.70 -8.48
CA ASP A 155 -18.00 -6.92 -8.57
C ASP A 155 -17.18 -8.20 -8.32
N GLY A 156 -15.86 -8.10 -8.30
CA GLY A 156 -14.95 -9.20 -8.07
C GLY A 156 -13.50 -8.81 -8.29
N ILE A 157 -12.64 -9.80 -8.41
CA ILE A 157 -11.23 -9.64 -8.79
C ILE A 157 -11.07 -10.18 -10.23
N GLY A 158 -10.86 -9.27 -11.17
CA GLY A 158 -10.66 -9.61 -12.58
C GLY A 158 -9.24 -10.05 -12.89
N LEU A 159 -8.28 -9.68 -12.04
CA LEU A 159 -6.89 -10.13 -12.14
C LEU A 159 -6.21 -10.07 -10.77
N PHE A 160 -5.81 -11.23 -10.25
CA PHE A 160 -4.83 -11.33 -9.19
C PHE A 160 -3.47 -11.70 -9.80
N ARG A 161 -2.50 -10.79 -9.66
CA ARG A 161 -1.14 -10.98 -10.18
C ARG A 161 -0.31 -11.81 -9.21
N THR A 162 -0.16 -13.10 -9.50
CA THR A 162 0.53 -14.05 -8.63
C THR A 162 2.05 -13.82 -8.56
N GLU A 163 2.61 -13.01 -9.44
CA GLU A 163 4.05 -12.70 -9.50
C GLU A 163 4.57 -12.10 -8.19
N PHE A 164 3.76 -11.30 -7.51
CA PHE A 164 4.14 -10.69 -6.24
C PHE A 164 4.32 -11.70 -5.10
N ILE A 165 3.76 -12.90 -5.25
CA ILE A 165 3.93 -13.97 -4.27
C ILE A 165 5.39 -14.44 -4.23
N TYR A 166 6.14 -14.35 -5.34
CA TYR A 166 7.52 -14.85 -5.45
C TYR A 166 8.58 -13.77 -5.74
N LEU A 167 8.24 -12.61 -6.34
CA LEU A 167 9.21 -11.58 -6.72
C LEU A 167 9.98 -10.99 -5.52
N ASN A 168 9.43 -11.04 -4.32
CA ASN A 168 10.00 -10.44 -3.11
C ASN A 168 10.55 -11.48 -2.12
N ARG A 169 10.87 -12.70 -2.57
CA ARG A 169 11.32 -13.82 -1.73
C ARG A 169 12.58 -14.47 -2.30
N ASN A 170 13.30 -15.17 -1.43
CA ASN A 170 14.37 -16.09 -1.84
C ASN A 170 13.75 -17.45 -2.18
N GLY A 171 13.30 -17.63 -3.42
CA GLY A 171 12.74 -18.88 -3.94
C GLY A 171 11.24 -18.85 -4.23
N MET A 172 10.78 -19.87 -4.95
CA MET A 172 9.37 -20.04 -5.28
C MET A 172 8.58 -20.50 -4.05
N PRO A 173 7.33 -20.00 -3.87
CA PRO A 173 6.45 -20.53 -2.83
C PRO A 173 6.11 -21.99 -3.11
N ASP A 174 6.00 -22.79 -2.07
CA ASP A 174 5.52 -24.17 -2.20
C ASP A 174 4.00 -24.21 -2.47
N GLU A 175 3.47 -25.42 -2.72
CA GLU A 175 2.05 -25.58 -3.04
C GLU A 175 1.14 -25.16 -1.89
N GLU A 176 1.51 -25.48 -0.65
CA GLU A 176 0.70 -25.15 0.53
C GLU A 176 0.66 -23.64 0.79
N GLU A 177 1.78 -22.94 0.62
CA GLU A 177 1.84 -21.50 0.73
C GLU A 177 0.96 -20.81 -0.32
N GLN A 178 1.02 -21.28 -1.58
CA GLN A 178 0.17 -20.78 -2.67
C GLN A 178 -1.31 -21.03 -2.39
N TYR A 179 -1.64 -22.26 -1.97
CA TYR A 179 -2.99 -22.66 -1.61
C TYR A 179 -3.57 -21.76 -0.52
N GLN A 180 -2.79 -21.49 0.53
CA GLN A 180 -3.26 -20.65 1.63
C GLN A 180 -3.51 -19.22 1.17
N ILE A 181 -2.63 -18.63 0.37
CA ILE A 181 -2.81 -17.27 -0.19
C ILE A 181 -4.08 -17.21 -1.05
N TYR A 182 -4.29 -18.17 -1.96
CA TYR A 182 -5.48 -18.18 -2.81
C TYR A 182 -6.75 -18.38 -2.01
N LYS A 183 -6.72 -19.25 -1.00
CA LYS A 183 -7.84 -19.48 -0.08
C LYS A 183 -8.21 -18.22 0.69
N ASP A 184 -7.23 -17.49 1.19
CA ASP A 184 -7.44 -16.26 1.96
C ASP A 184 -8.04 -15.16 1.06
N VAL A 185 -7.52 -14.99 -0.16
CA VAL A 185 -8.06 -14.04 -1.15
C VAL A 185 -9.50 -14.39 -1.51
N LEU A 186 -9.79 -15.67 -1.82
CA LEU A 186 -11.15 -16.14 -2.09
C LEU A 186 -12.08 -15.91 -0.90
N GLY A 187 -11.61 -16.21 0.32
CA GLY A 187 -12.37 -16.03 1.55
C GLY A 187 -12.73 -14.57 1.81
N ALA A 188 -11.81 -13.64 1.52
CA ALA A 188 -12.01 -12.21 1.74
C ALA A 188 -13.07 -11.57 0.84
N VAL A 189 -13.23 -12.08 -0.40
CA VAL A 189 -14.13 -11.47 -1.40
C VAL A 189 -15.43 -12.25 -1.65
N ARG A 190 -15.62 -13.41 -1.03
CA ARG A 190 -16.83 -14.23 -1.17
C ARG A 190 -18.12 -13.40 -1.05
N PRO A 191 -19.16 -13.65 -1.88
CA PRO A 191 -19.29 -14.64 -2.94
C PRO A 191 -18.81 -14.19 -4.32
N LYS A 192 -18.04 -13.10 -4.41
CA LYS A 192 -17.60 -12.50 -5.67
C LYS A 192 -16.54 -13.36 -6.38
N PRO A 193 -16.47 -13.34 -7.72
CA PRO A 193 -15.51 -14.11 -8.50
C PRO A 193 -14.07 -13.58 -8.33
N VAL A 194 -13.08 -14.48 -8.49
CA VAL A 194 -11.66 -14.14 -8.53
C VAL A 194 -10.99 -14.86 -9.70
N ILE A 195 -10.28 -14.10 -10.53
CA ILE A 195 -9.43 -14.62 -11.59
C ILE A 195 -7.99 -14.54 -11.15
N PHE A 196 -7.35 -15.71 -10.97
CA PHE A 196 -5.93 -15.82 -10.69
C PHE A 196 -5.18 -15.99 -12.01
N ARG A 197 -4.19 -15.14 -12.27
CA ARG A 197 -3.24 -15.36 -13.34
C ARG A 197 -2.21 -16.40 -12.87
N THR A 198 -2.01 -17.45 -13.66
CA THR A 198 -0.88 -18.36 -13.43
C THR A 198 0.45 -17.61 -13.61
N PHE A 199 1.55 -18.21 -13.12
CA PHE A 199 2.85 -17.53 -13.09
C PHE A 199 3.27 -17.02 -14.47
N ASP A 200 3.66 -15.73 -14.48
CA ASP A 200 4.29 -15.06 -15.60
C ASP A 200 5.72 -14.69 -15.17
N LEU A 201 6.69 -15.51 -15.57
CA LEU A 201 8.10 -15.34 -15.18
C LEU A 201 8.86 -14.40 -16.12
N GLY A 202 8.20 -13.87 -17.14
CA GLY A 202 8.83 -13.10 -18.19
C GLY A 202 9.74 -13.99 -19.07
N GLY A 203 9.64 -13.90 -20.38
CA GLY A 203 10.52 -14.54 -21.33
C GLY A 203 11.66 -13.62 -21.74
#